data_55b26339612debe534bd66fa3602552e
#
_entry.id   55b26339612debe534bd66fa3602552e
#
_cell.length_a   1.000
_cell.length_b   1.000
_cell.length_c   1.000
_cell.angle_alpha   90.00
_cell.angle_beta   90.00
_cell.angle_gamma   90.00
#
_symmetry.space_group_name_H-M   'P 1'
#
loop_
_entity.id
_entity.type
_entity.pdbx_description
1 polymer ?
#
loop_
_entity_poly.entity_id
_entity_poly.type
_entity_poly.pdbx_seq_one_letter_code
_entity_poly.pdbx_strand_id
1 'polypeptide(L)'
;MSFVSAATWTGNDLARYRDVGPLQRGRSHQQPRLHHPHNPPNTHFWSQHHSTTPYPQPVSNHPGPEFWCSISYFELDIQVGEMFKVQSSCPLVTVDGYVDPSGGDRFCLGQLSNVHRTATSHRASLHIGRGVQLECRGEGDVWMHCLSDHSVFIQSYYLDLEAGRAPGDGVRKICPGACIKVDVSICR
;
A
#
# COMPACT_ATOMS: atom_id res chain seq x y z
N MET A 1 15.34 5.45 19.63
CA MET A 1 14.26 5.62 18.63
C MET A 1 13.54 4.29 18.57
N SER A 2 12.28 4.24 18.96
CA SER A 2 11.50 3.00 18.86
C SER A 2 10.81 3.00 17.51
N PHE A 3 11.15 2.01 16.71
CA PHE A 3 10.47 1.77 15.44
C PHE A 3 9.28 0.87 15.73
N VAL A 4 8.08 1.36 15.50
CA VAL A 4 6.93 0.50 15.28
C VAL A 4 7.06 0.05 13.83
N SER A 5 7.68 -1.11 13.62
CA SER A 5 7.63 -1.77 12.32
C SER A 5 6.29 -2.48 12.25
N ALA A 6 5.30 -1.78 11.78
CA ALA A 6 3.97 -2.32 11.63
C ALA A 6 3.59 -2.34 10.15
N ALA A 7 3.13 -3.45 9.74
CA ALA A 7 2.52 -3.83 8.48
C ALA A 7 3.45 -4.59 7.55
N THR A 8 3.49 -5.89 7.75
CA THR A 8 3.86 -6.81 6.68
C THR A 8 2.59 -7.07 5.87
N TRP A 9 2.55 -6.53 4.66
CA TRP A 9 1.47 -6.81 3.71
C TRP A 9 1.63 -8.25 3.22
N THR A 10 0.75 -9.14 3.62
CA THR A 10 0.65 -10.48 3.03
C THR A 10 -0.43 -10.48 1.96
N GLY A 11 -0.26 -9.66 0.94
CA GLY A 11 -0.88 -9.92 -0.34
C GLY A 11 -0.01 -10.93 -1.08
N ASN A 12 -0.61 -11.91 -1.77
CA ASN A 12 0.06 -12.95 -2.57
C ASN A 12 0.91 -12.42 -3.73
N ASP A 13 1.30 -11.15 -3.77
CA ASP A 13 1.90 -10.46 -4.90
C ASP A 13 3.38 -10.10 -4.77
N LEU A 14 4.06 -10.48 -3.69
CA LEU A 14 5.53 -10.39 -3.63
C LEU A 14 6.24 -11.21 -4.72
N ALA A 15 5.57 -12.17 -5.34
CA ALA A 15 6.11 -12.96 -6.44
C ALA A 15 6.12 -12.22 -7.79
N ARG A 16 5.29 -11.21 -7.99
CA ARG A 16 5.19 -10.48 -9.27
C ARG A 16 6.12 -9.28 -9.39
N TYR A 17 6.64 -8.76 -8.29
CA TYR A 17 7.54 -7.60 -8.31
C TYR A 17 8.99 -7.94 -8.73
N ARG A 18 9.33 -9.23 -8.90
CA ARG A 18 10.66 -9.67 -9.35
C ARG A 18 10.92 -9.60 -10.85
N ASP A 19 9.91 -9.30 -11.67
CA ASP A 19 10.02 -9.44 -13.14
C ASP A 19 9.89 -8.13 -13.92
N VAL A 20 10.10 -6.97 -13.29
CA VAL A 20 10.29 -5.72 -14.02
C VAL A 20 11.77 -5.56 -14.31
N GLY A 21 12.21 -6.19 -15.41
CA GLY A 21 13.55 -6.00 -15.95
C GLY A 21 13.81 -4.53 -16.31
N PRO A 22 15.07 -4.10 -16.37
CA PRO A 22 15.44 -2.71 -16.59
C PRO A 22 14.93 -2.22 -17.95
N LEU A 23 14.21 -1.09 -17.94
CA LEU A 23 13.79 -0.36 -19.14
C LEU A 23 15.00 -0.07 -20.02
N GLN A 24 15.11 -0.77 -21.14
CA GLN A 24 16.08 -0.47 -22.18
C GLN A 24 15.74 0.88 -22.81
N ARG A 25 16.64 1.84 -22.62
CA ARG A 25 16.66 3.09 -23.39
C ARG A 25 16.78 2.77 -24.87
N GLY A 26 15.70 2.94 -25.60
CA GLY A 26 15.69 2.84 -27.07
C GLY A 26 16.55 3.94 -27.69
N ARG A 27 17.57 3.52 -28.43
CA ARG A 27 18.36 4.37 -29.33
C ARG A 27 17.50 4.72 -30.55
N SER A 28 17.43 6.01 -30.82
CA SER A 28 16.92 6.57 -32.06
C SER A 28 17.72 6.08 -33.26
N HIS A 29 17.08 5.45 -34.24
CA HIS A 29 17.62 5.28 -35.58
C HIS A 29 16.75 6.02 -36.57
N GLN A 30 17.45 6.83 -37.35
CA GLN A 30 17.00 7.67 -38.46
C GLN A 30 16.29 6.87 -39.54
N GLN A 31 15.22 7.45 -40.08
CA GLN A 31 14.55 7.00 -41.31
C GLN A 31 15.34 7.39 -42.56
N PRO A 32 15.36 6.57 -43.61
CA PRO A 32 15.53 7.03 -44.99
C PRO A 32 14.16 7.19 -45.66
N ARG A 33 14.00 8.33 -46.30
CA ARG A 33 12.89 8.66 -47.21
C ARG A 33 12.95 7.79 -48.46
N LEU A 34 11.79 7.30 -48.93
CA LEU A 34 11.58 6.96 -50.34
C LEU A 34 10.14 7.23 -50.77
N HIS A 35 10.06 7.90 -51.86
CA HIS A 35 9.08 8.38 -52.81
C HIS A 35 7.72 7.70 -52.94
N HIS A 36 6.69 8.59 -53.13
CA HIS A 36 5.37 8.30 -53.69
C HIS A 36 5.46 7.82 -55.16
N PRO A 37 4.46 7.07 -55.70
CA PRO A 37 3.39 7.76 -56.42
C PRO A 37 1.98 7.13 -56.39
N HIS A 38 0.98 8.03 -56.63
CA HIS A 38 -0.30 7.89 -57.31
C HIS A 38 -1.47 7.16 -56.66
N ASN A 39 -2.49 7.99 -56.34
CA ASN A 39 -3.89 7.63 -56.20
C ASN A 39 -4.47 7.06 -57.53
N PRO A 40 -5.54 6.27 -57.43
CA PRO A 40 -6.81 6.54 -58.06
C PRO A 40 -8.03 6.36 -57.14
N PRO A 41 -9.23 6.71 -57.61
CA PRO A 41 -10.28 7.31 -56.80
C PRO A 41 -11.38 6.32 -56.39
N ASN A 42 -12.17 6.81 -55.38
CA ASN A 42 -13.56 6.42 -55.08
C ASN A 42 -13.92 4.93 -55.02
N THR A 43 -14.22 4.52 -53.80
CA THR A 43 -15.44 3.74 -53.56
C THR A 43 -16.00 4.08 -52.19
N HIS A 44 -17.13 4.76 -52.20
CA HIS A 44 -18.10 4.73 -51.10
C HIS A 44 -18.47 3.27 -50.82
N PHE A 45 -18.14 2.77 -49.62
CA PHE A 45 -18.92 1.71 -49.01
C PHE A 45 -18.56 1.56 -47.52
N TRP A 46 -19.61 1.32 -46.73
CA TRP A 46 -19.61 0.97 -45.32
C TRP A 46 -19.70 2.11 -44.29
N SER A 47 -20.85 2.81 -44.30
CA SER A 47 -21.46 3.20 -43.04
C SER A 47 -22.08 1.95 -42.42
N GLN A 48 -21.31 1.20 -41.68
CA GLN A 48 -21.89 0.25 -40.72
C GLN A 48 -21.94 0.94 -39.36
N HIS A 49 -23.17 1.15 -38.92
CA HIS A 49 -23.50 1.46 -37.53
C HIS A 49 -22.93 0.35 -36.66
N HIS A 50 -21.78 0.58 -36.05
CA HIS A 50 -21.33 -0.20 -34.93
C HIS A 50 -22.20 0.18 -33.74
N SER A 51 -23.29 -0.53 -33.57
CA SER A 51 -23.95 -0.66 -32.27
C SER A 51 -22.90 -1.31 -31.36
N THR A 52 -22.21 -0.50 -30.59
CA THR A 52 -21.38 -0.96 -29.50
C THR A 52 -22.32 -1.46 -28.41
N THR A 53 -22.76 -2.72 -28.52
CA THR A 53 -23.27 -3.43 -27.37
C THR A 53 -22.14 -3.47 -26.35
N PRO A 54 -22.33 -2.94 -25.14
CA PRO A 54 -21.31 -3.07 -24.12
C PRO A 54 -21.10 -4.57 -23.88
N TYR A 55 -19.92 -5.08 -24.22
CA TYR A 55 -19.55 -6.43 -23.78
C TYR A 55 -19.67 -6.45 -22.26
N PRO A 56 -20.46 -7.38 -21.68
CA PRO A 56 -20.49 -7.54 -20.24
C PRO A 56 -19.07 -7.88 -19.79
N GLN A 57 -18.48 -6.99 -19.01
CA GLN A 57 -17.19 -7.24 -18.40
C GLN A 57 -17.32 -8.52 -17.58
N PRO A 58 -16.39 -9.48 -17.69
CA PRO A 58 -16.43 -10.67 -16.87
C PRO A 58 -16.35 -10.25 -15.41
N VAL A 59 -17.45 -10.38 -14.70
CA VAL A 59 -17.49 -10.15 -13.25
C VAL A 59 -16.72 -11.31 -12.64
N SER A 60 -15.58 -11.03 -12.04
CA SER A 60 -14.84 -12.03 -11.30
C SER A 60 -15.68 -12.47 -10.11
N ASN A 61 -16.17 -13.71 -10.13
CA ASN A 61 -16.89 -14.34 -9.01
C ASN A 61 -15.95 -14.79 -7.88
N HIS A 62 -14.68 -14.35 -7.90
CA HIS A 62 -13.76 -14.66 -6.81
C HIS A 62 -14.13 -13.79 -5.60
N PRO A 63 -14.43 -14.38 -4.45
CA PRO A 63 -14.62 -13.60 -3.24
C PRO A 63 -13.34 -12.81 -2.97
N GLY A 64 -13.49 -11.53 -2.65
CA GLY A 64 -12.38 -10.67 -2.26
C GLY A 64 -11.63 -11.27 -1.05
N PRO A 65 -10.43 -10.78 -0.74
CA PRO A 65 -9.65 -11.25 0.40
C PRO A 65 -10.44 -11.03 1.70
N GLU A 66 -10.38 -11.99 2.61
CA GLU A 66 -11.02 -11.91 3.92
C GLU A 66 -10.45 -10.75 4.76
N PHE A 67 -9.15 -10.52 4.63
CA PHE A 67 -8.40 -9.47 5.34
C PHE A 67 -7.69 -8.57 4.34
N TRP A 68 -7.76 -7.25 4.56
CA TRP A 68 -7.01 -6.29 3.75
C TRP A 68 -5.68 -5.88 4.37
N CYS A 69 -5.50 -6.08 5.67
CA CYS A 69 -4.29 -5.70 6.40
C CYS A 69 -3.97 -6.72 7.50
N SER A 70 -2.68 -6.95 7.73
CA SER A 70 -2.15 -7.68 8.87
C SER A 70 -1.11 -6.82 9.56
N ILE A 71 -1.23 -6.67 10.88
CA ILE A 71 -0.37 -5.78 11.68
C ILE A 71 0.36 -6.62 12.73
N SER A 72 1.68 -6.56 12.72
CA SER A 72 2.53 -7.15 13.77
C SER A 72 3.25 -6.05 14.53
N TYR A 73 3.30 -6.14 15.83
CA TYR A 73 4.02 -5.21 16.68
C TYR A 73 5.36 -5.78 17.11
N PHE A 74 6.39 -4.95 17.02
CA PHE A 74 7.75 -5.32 17.43
C PHE A 74 8.33 -4.30 18.41
N GLU A 75 9.01 -4.79 19.43
CA GLU A 75 9.88 -4.00 20.29
C GLU A 75 11.33 -4.40 20.00
N LEU A 76 12.08 -3.49 19.39
CA LEU A 76 13.36 -3.84 18.75
C LEU A 76 13.12 -4.93 17.68
N ASP A 77 13.78 -6.07 17.79
CA ASP A 77 13.67 -7.17 16.84
C ASP A 77 12.74 -8.31 17.32
N ILE A 78 12.02 -8.10 18.44
CA ILE A 78 11.16 -9.12 19.04
C ILE A 78 9.70 -8.78 18.74
N GLN A 79 8.98 -9.72 18.09
CA GLN A 79 7.54 -9.60 17.92
C GLN A 79 6.85 -9.74 19.28
N VAL A 80 5.94 -8.81 19.58
CA VAL A 80 5.17 -8.78 20.80
C VAL A 80 3.69 -9.01 20.49
N GLY A 81 3.16 -10.08 21.07
CA GLY A 81 1.79 -10.49 20.81
C GLY A 81 1.61 -11.20 19.46
N GLU A 82 0.35 -11.48 19.16
CA GLU A 82 -0.06 -12.11 17.91
C GLU A 82 -0.26 -11.07 16.80
N MET A 83 -0.23 -11.54 15.55
CA MET A 83 -0.55 -10.72 14.39
C MET A 83 -2.04 -10.33 14.43
N PHE A 84 -2.31 -9.04 14.36
CA PHE A 84 -3.68 -8.51 14.27
C PHE A 84 -4.11 -8.43 12.81
N LYS A 85 -5.23 -9.10 12.48
CA LYS A 85 -5.77 -9.15 11.11
C LYS A 85 -7.00 -8.26 11.01
N VAL A 86 -7.02 -7.38 10.01
CA VAL A 86 -8.13 -6.45 9.76
C VAL A 86 -9.00 -6.98 8.64
N GLN A 87 -10.25 -7.26 8.94
CA GLN A 87 -11.22 -7.79 7.96
C GLN A 87 -11.50 -6.77 6.86
N SER A 88 -11.78 -7.28 5.65
CA SER A 88 -12.14 -6.44 4.51
C SER A 88 -13.46 -5.67 4.69
N SER A 89 -14.31 -6.12 5.61
CA SER A 89 -15.52 -5.40 6.02
C SER A 89 -15.24 -4.16 6.90
N CYS A 90 -14.01 -4.03 7.42
CA CYS A 90 -13.57 -2.96 8.30
C CYS A 90 -12.49 -2.13 7.60
N PRO A 91 -12.86 -1.09 6.82
CA PRO A 91 -11.91 -0.36 5.99
C PRO A 91 -10.95 0.54 6.77
N LEU A 92 -11.15 0.67 8.07
CA LEU A 92 -10.40 1.57 8.93
C LEU A 92 -9.93 0.83 10.17
N VAL A 93 -8.66 1.02 10.57
CA VAL A 93 -8.09 0.47 11.80
C VAL A 93 -7.21 1.49 12.48
N THR A 94 -7.36 1.61 13.80
CA THR A 94 -6.50 2.46 14.64
C THR A 94 -5.52 1.60 15.40
N VAL A 95 -4.24 1.96 15.36
CA VAL A 95 -3.16 1.34 16.16
C VAL A 95 -2.69 2.35 17.18
N ASP A 96 -2.90 2.10 18.44
CA ASP A 96 -2.62 3.04 19.52
C ASP A 96 -1.86 2.43 20.71
N GLY A 97 -1.42 3.28 21.62
CA GLY A 97 -0.67 2.90 22.82
C GLY A 97 -1.52 2.65 24.06
N TYR A 98 -2.84 2.63 23.95
CA TYR A 98 -3.73 2.43 25.09
C TYR A 98 -3.83 0.97 25.52
N VAL A 99 -4.43 0.73 26.68
CA VAL A 99 -4.55 -0.59 27.30
C VAL A 99 -5.95 -1.21 27.13
N ASP A 100 -6.78 -0.62 26.28
CA ASP A 100 -8.11 -1.15 25.98
C ASP A 100 -8.02 -2.49 25.23
N PRO A 101 -9.06 -3.34 25.31
CA PRO A 101 -9.11 -4.56 24.52
C PRO A 101 -9.04 -4.26 23.00
N SER A 102 -8.14 -4.96 22.30
CA SER A 102 -8.09 -4.92 20.84
C SER A 102 -9.32 -5.62 20.24
N GLY A 103 -9.80 -5.11 19.09
CA GLY A 103 -10.92 -5.72 18.38
C GLY A 103 -11.30 -4.93 17.14
N GLY A 104 -11.85 -5.62 16.13
CA GLY A 104 -12.40 -5.03 14.91
C GLY A 104 -11.52 -4.01 14.23
N ASP A 105 -11.75 -2.77 14.53
CA ASP A 105 -11.15 -1.56 13.98
C ASP A 105 -10.04 -0.95 14.85
N ARG A 106 -9.63 -1.62 15.94
CA ARG A 106 -8.67 -1.07 16.89
C ARG A 106 -7.67 -2.11 17.40
N PHE A 107 -6.40 -1.79 17.31
CA PHE A 107 -5.29 -2.59 17.86
C PHE A 107 -4.55 -1.78 18.93
N CYS A 108 -4.72 -2.17 20.19
CA CYS A 108 -4.17 -1.48 21.36
C CYS A 108 -2.84 -2.11 21.79
N LEU A 109 -1.74 -1.44 21.52
CA LEU A 109 -0.39 -1.95 21.80
C LEU A 109 -0.04 -1.94 23.28
N GLY A 110 -0.64 -1.03 24.06
CA GLY A 110 -0.40 -0.94 25.50
C GLY A 110 -0.89 -2.15 26.29
N GLN A 111 -1.82 -2.93 25.73
CA GLN A 111 -2.31 -4.17 26.31
C GLN A 111 -1.30 -5.32 26.19
N LEU A 112 -0.39 -5.24 25.23
CA LEU A 112 0.54 -6.33 24.93
C LEU A 112 1.64 -6.39 25.98
N SER A 113 1.79 -7.56 26.60
CA SER A 113 2.86 -7.80 27.56
C SER A 113 4.11 -8.37 26.88
N ASN A 114 5.25 -7.82 27.24
CA ASN A 114 6.56 -8.30 26.78
C ASN A 114 7.46 -8.47 28.00
N VAL A 115 7.77 -9.72 28.35
CA VAL A 115 8.64 -10.06 29.50
C VAL A 115 10.09 -9.61 29.29
N HIS A 116 10.49 -9.35 28.07
CA HIS A 116 11.82 -8.89 27.69
C HIS A 116 11.88 -7.38 27.42
N ARG A 117 10.81 -6.64 27.77
CA ARG A 117 10.74 -5.19 27.50
C ARG A 117 11.86 -4.46 28.23
N THR A 118 12.69 -3.77 27.46
CA THR A 118 13.74 -2.92 28.01
C THR A 118 13.17 -1.61 28.58
N ALA A 119 13.90 -0.96 29.48
CA ALA A 119 13.51 0.36 29.99
C ALA A 119 13.38 1.41 28.87
N THR A 120 14.14 1.27 27.80
CA THR A 120 14.05 2.15 26.62
C THR A 120 12.79 1.89 25.82
N SER A 121 12.45 0.62 25.55
CA SER A 121 11.19 0.25 24.86
C SER A 121 9.98 0.67 25.68
N HIS A 122 10.02 0.51 27.01
CA HIS A 122 8.94 0.96 27.88
C HIS A 122 8.72 2.48 27.79
N ARG A 123 9.79 3.27 27.87
CA ARG A 123 9.68 4.74 27.72
C ARG A 123 9.14 5.13 26.35
N ALA A 124 9.57 4.43 25.32
CA ALA A 124 9.12 4.71 23.96
C ALA A 124 7.65 4.34 23.73
N SER A 125 7.16 3.23 24.31
CA SER A 125 5.75 2.84 24.19
C SER A 125 4.80 3.88 24.79
N LEU A 126 5.22 4.60 25.84
CA LEU A 126 4.43 5.69 26.44
C LEU A 126 4.20 6.89 25.48
N HIS A 127 5.02 7.02 24.43
CA HIS A 127 4.88 8.09 23.44
C HIS A 127 4.02 7.71 22.23
N ILE A 128 3.52 6.48 22.15
CA ILE A 128 2.63 6.05 21.06
C ILE A 128 1.31 6.85 21.15
N GLY A 129 0.72 6.95 22.34
CA GLY A 129 -0.50 7.71 22.58
C GLY A 129 -1.63 7.28 21.64
N ARG A 130 -2.24 8.22 20.93
CA ARG A 130 -3.30 7.99 19.94
C ARG A 130 -2.82 7.25 18.70
N GLY A 131 -1.51 7.12 18.51
CA GLY A 131 -0.89 6.32 17.48
C GLY A 131 -1.20 6.76 16.05
N VAL A 132 -1.56 5.79 15.20
CA VAL A 132 -1.87 5.99 13.79
C VAL A 132 -3.17 5.30 13.42
N GLN A 133 -3.81 5.80 12.37
CA GLN A 133 -4.98 5.18 11.76
C GLN A 133 -4.65 4.82 10.32
N LEU A 134 -4.96 3.60 9.93
CA LEU A 134 -4.86 3.12 8.56
C LEU A 134 -6.26 3.04 7.96
N GLU A 135 -6.40 3.49 6.74
CA GLU A 135 -7.66 3.50 6.01
C GLU A 135 -7.45 2.92 4.61
N CYS A 136 -8.22 1.87 4.30
CA CYS A 136 -8.30 1.30 2.96
C CYS A 136 -9.34 2.06 2.15
N ARG A 137 -8.94 2.70 1.05
CA ARG A 137 -9.81 3.49 0.18
C ARG A 137 -9.88 2.91 -1.22
N GLY A 138 -11.06 2.94 -1.81
CA GLY A 138 -11.29 2.54 -3.19
C GLY A 138 -10.88 1.08 -3.45
N GLU A 139 -10.05 0.87 -4.47
CA GLU A 139 -9.62 -0.47 -4.91
C GLU A 139 -8.40 -1.02 -4.14
N GLY A 140 -8.13 -0.49 -2.94
CA GLY A 140 -7.07 -0.99 -2.06
C GLY A 140 -5.94 0.00 -1.80
N ASP A 141 -6.15 1.27 -2.08
CA ASP A 141 -5.23 2.32 -1.63
C ASP A 141 -5.22 2.43 -0.12
N VAL A 142 -4.02 2.48 0.47
CA VAL A 142 -3.90 2.61 1.92
C VAL A 142 -3.37 3.97 2.29
N TRP A 143 -4.13 4.62 3.14
CA TRP A 143 -3.81 5.93 3.70
C TRP A 143 -3.51 5.80 5.19
N MET A 144 -2.52 6.54 5.64
CA MET A 144 -2.16 6.63 7.06
C MET A 144 -2.37 8.04 7.59
N HIS A 145 -3.08 8.13 8.70
CA HIS A 145 -3.28 9.35 9.48
C HIS A 145 -2.44 9.27 10.75
N CYS A 146 -1.58 10.25 10.99
CA CYS A 146 -0.83 10.36 12.24
C CYS A 146 -1.71 11.04 13.30
N LEU A 147 -2.26 10.23 14.22
CA LEU A 147 -3.09 10.73 15.33
C LEU A 147 -2.26 11.06 16.58
N SER A 148 -1.04 10.52 16.65
CA SER A 148 -0.10 10.76 17.75
C SER A 148 0.27 12.23 17.87
N ASP A 149 0.53 12.69 19.08
CA ASP A 149 1.09 14.02 19.35
C ASP A 149 2.59 14.10 19.01
N HIS A 150 3.21 12.96 18.69
CA HIS A 150 4.59 12.83 18.26
C HIS A 150 4.68 12.40 16.80
N SER A 151 5.77 12.80 16.14
CA SER A 151 6.01 12.36 14.76
C SER A 151 6.26 10.87 14.70
N VAL A 152 5.70 10.23 13.67
CA VAL A 152 5.89 8.81 13.34
C VAL A 152 6.88 8.70 12.18
N PHE A 153 7.72 7.67 12.22
CA PHE A 153 8.65 7.38 11.13
C PHE A 153 8.17 6.13 10.41
N ILE A 154 8.11 6.20 9.09
CA ILE A 154 7.63 5.09 8.26
C ILE A 154 8.63 4.75 7.17
N GLN A 155 8.63 3.49 6.76
CA GLN A 155 9.16 3.00 5.50
C GLN A 155 8.00 2.49 4.67
N SER A 156 7.95 2.84 3.40
CA SER A 156 6.90 2.43 2.48
C SER A 156 7.50 2.23 1.10
N TYR A 157 7.32 1.04 0.55
CA TYR A 157 7.78 0.71 -0.80
C TYR A 157 7.14 1.59 -1.85
N TYR A 158 5.86 1.89 -1.68
CA TYR A 158 5.13 2.80 -2.56
C TYR A 158 5.79 4.20 -2.61
N LEU A 159 6.04 4.80 -1.44
CA LEU A 159 6.65 6.13 -1.36
C LEU A 159 8.10 6.15 -1.87
N ASP A 160 8.83 5.05 -1.74
CA ASP A 160 10.18 4.97 -2.27
C ASP A 160 10.17 4.91 -3.79
N LEU A 161 9.26 4.12 -4.38
CA LEU A 161 9.07 4.05 -5.82
C LEU A 161 8.65 5.39 -6.41
N GLU A 162 7.71 6.11 -5.78
CA GLU A 162 7.33 7.47 -6.20
C GLU A 162 8.50 8.45 -6.17
N ALA A 163 9.42 8.28 -5.22
CA ALA A 163 10.63 9.10 -5.12
C ALA A 163 11.77 8.61 -6.02
N GLY A 164 11.56 7.56 -6.84
CA GLY A 164 12.58 6.98 -7.69
C GLY A 164 13.69 6.27 -6.92
N ARG A 165 13.41 5.77 -5.71
CA ARG A 165 14.34 5.05 -4.83
C ARG A 165 14.10 3.55 -4.89
N ALA A 166 15.08 2.78 -4.41
CA ALA A 166 14.88 1.36 -4.19
C ALA A 166 13.89 1.12 -3.02
N PRO A 167 13.01 0.10 -3.11
CA PRO A 167 12.07 -0.22 -2.05
C PRO A 167 12.74 -0.50 -0.71
N GLY A 168 12.29 0.16 0.35
CA GLY A 168 12.85 0.04 1.69
C GLY A 168 14.03 0.96 2.00
N ASP A 169 14.40 1.84 1.07
CA ASP A 169 15.61 2.68 1.16
C ASP A 169 15.38 3.96 1.98
N GLY A 170 14.12 4.36 2.15
CA GLY A 170 13.77 5.65 2.75
C GLY A 170 12.96 5.54 4.04
N VAL A 171 13.46 6.19 5.11
CA VAL A 171 12.65 6.46 6.30
C VAL A 171 12.09 7.88 6.20
N ARG A 172 10.77 8.01 6.33
CA ARG A 172 10.08 9.30 6.24
C ARG A 172 9.46 9.68 7.58
N LYS A 173 9.66 10.93 7.97
CA LYS A 173 9.05 11.50 9.15
C LYS A 173 7.67 12.06 8.81
N ILE A 174 6.65 11.58 9.49
CA ILE A 174 5.26 12.01 9.37
C ILE A 174 4.90 12.81 10.60
N CYS A 175 4.49 14.05 10.40
CA CYS A 175 4.15 14.97 11.50
C CYS A 175 2.75 14.64 12.05
N PRO A 176 2.48 15.02 13.32
CA PRO A 176 1.15 14.95 13.91
C PRO A 176 0.09 15.62 13.01
N GLY A 177 -1.05 14.95 12.86
CA GLY A 177 -2.17 15.40 12.03
C GLY A 177 -2.00 15.21 10.52
N ALA A 178 -0.84 14.75 10.04
CA ALA A 178 -0.64 14.50 8.61
C ALA A 178 -1.38 13.22 8.16
N CYS A 179 -1.89 13.28 6.93
CA CYS A 179 -2.51 12.17 6.22
C CYS A 179 -1.76 11.93 4.91
N ILE A 180 -1.26 10.72 4.70
CA ILE A 180 -0.50 10.38 3.50
C ILE A 180 -0.92 9.01 2.96
N LYS A 181 -0.80 8.84 1.67
CA LYS A 181 -0.91 7.53 1.03
C LYS A 181 0.37 6.74 1.26
N VAL A 182 0.26 5.52 1.77
CA VAL A 182 1.43 4.70 2.16
C VAL A 182 1.57 3.44 1.34
N ASP A 183 0.50 3.00 0.68
CA ASP A 183 0.52 1.83 -0.19
C ASP A 183 -0.60 1.87 -1.24
N VAL A 184 -0.43 1.05 -2.29
CA VAL A 184 -1.43 0.80 -3.32
C VAL A 184 -1.57 -0.71 -3.42
N SER A 185 -2.66 -1.25 -2.89
CA SER A 185 -3.02 -2.64 -3.16
C SER A 185 -3.64 -2.70 -4.55
N ILE A 186 -2.97 -3.39 -5.47
CA ILE A 186 -3.58 -3.74 -6.74
C ILE A 186 -4.51 -4.92 -6.48
N CYS A 187 -5.73 -4.63 -6.07
CA CYS A 187 -6.81 -5.62 -6.13
C CYS A 187 -7.09 -5.90 -7.60
N ARG A 188 -6.72 -7.06 -8.09
CA ARG A 188 -7.21 -7.62 -9.35
C ARG A 188 -8.14 -8.77 -9.07
#